data_36f597acc65d0eb33ea948c468f609c8
#
_entry.id   36f597acc65d0eb33ea948c468f609c8
#
_cell.length_a   1.000
_cell.length_b   1.000
_cell.length_c   1.000
_cell.angle_alpha   90.00
_cell.angle_beta   90.00
_cell.angle_gamma   90.00
#
_symmetry.space_group_name_H-M   'P 1'
#
loop_
_entity.id
_entity.type
_entity.pdbx_description
1 polymer ?
#
loop_
_entity_poly.entity_id
_entity_poly.type
_entity_poly.pdbx_seq_one_letter_code
_entity_poly.pdbx_strand_id
1 'polypeptide(L)'
;MRMWLRGGVLAAMLWAQGALAGTALVVGDSISAAFGLETSQGWVHLLQQRLDDGEHDYRVVNASISGDTSAGGLARLPALLSEHEPDIVIIELGGNDGLRGQPPAQLKRNLAAMVEMSQEADARVLILGMLMPPNLGKRYTEAFAKVFPEVASEHNVPLVPFLLEGVAGVPSMMQGDQVHPTAEAQSKLLDNVWSALNPLL
;
A
#
# COMPACT_ATOMS: atom_id res chain seq x y z
N MET A 1 63.89 5.22 -42.39
CA MET A 1 63.08 4.25 -41.64
C MET A 1 62.09 5.02 -40.75
N ARG A 2 60.85 5.21 -41.21
CA ARG A 2 59.81 6.01 -40.51
C ARG A 2 58.80 5.04 -39.83
N MET A 3 58.83 5.03 -38.51
CA MET A 3 57.92 4.25 -37.67
C MET A 3 56.60 5.05 -37.43
N TRP A 4 55.48 4.56 -37.92
CA TRP A 4 54.14 5.13 -37.67
C TRP A 4 53.57 4.48 -36.42
N LEU A 5 53.45 5.25 -35.35
CA LEU A 5 52.68 4.87 -34.16
C LEU A 5 51.17 5.08 -34.45
N ARG A 6 50.43 3.96 -34.56
CA ARG A 6 48.94 4.00 -34.58
C ARG A 6 48.42 4.05 -33.17
N GLY A 7 48.02 5.23 -32.75
CA GLY A 7 47.27 5.42 -31.51
C GLY A 7 45.82 4.92 -31.67
N GLY A 8 45.49 3.82 -31.01
CA GLY A 8 44.10 3.33 -30.92
C GLY A 8 43.39 4.13 -29.86
N VAL A 9 42.33 4.86 -30.24
CA VAL A 9 41.39 5.51 -29.31
C VAL A 9 40.39 4.44 -28.86
N LEU A 10 40.48 3.97 -27.62
CA LEU A 10 39.45 3.18 -26.97
C LEU A 10 38.28 4.11 -26.63
N ALA A 11 37.20 4.04 -27.38
CA ALA A 11 35.94 4.67 -27.01
C ALA A 11 35.26 3.81 -25.92
N ALA A 12 35.30 4.27 -24.67
CA ALA A 12 34.52 3.69 -23.59
C ALA A 12 33.05 4.03 -23.83
N MET A 13 32.23 3.05 -24.25
CA MET A 13 30.76 3.17 -24.26
C MET A 13 30.29 3.12 -22.81
N LEU A 14 29.96 4.26 -22.23
CA LEU A 14 29.19 4.37 -21.00
C LEU A 14 27.75 3.93 -21.35
N TRP A 15 27.39 2.72 -20.96
CA TRP A 15 26.01 2.29 -20.93
C TRP A 15 25.35 3.04 -19.77
N ALA A 16 24.56 4.06 -20.07
CA ALA A 16 23.62 4.62 -19.10
C ALA A 16 22.57 3.51 -18.85
N GLN A 17 22.72 2.77 -17.75
CA GLN A 17 21.63 1.97 -17.23
C GLN A 17 20.59 2.99 -16.77
N GLY A 18 19.53 3.19 -17.54
CA GLY A 18 18.34 3.86 -17.07
C GLY A 18 17.88 3.12 -15.81
N ALA A 19 17.85 3.81 -14.66
CA ALA A 19 17.25 3.26 -13.48
C ALA A 19 15.82 2.87 -13.86
N LEU A 20 15.45 1.61 -13.66
CA LEU A 20 14.06 1.19 -13.82
C LEU A 20 13.26 1.89 -12.71
N ALA A 21 12.13 2.48 -13.08
CA ALA A 21 11.21 3.07 -12.10
C ALA A 21 10.87 2.05 -11.03
N GLY A 22 10.93 2.44 -9.76
CA GLY A 22 10.51 1.59 -8.66
C GLY A 22 9.03 1.21 -8.78
N THR A 23 8.60 0.12 -8.18
CA THR A 23 7.19 -0.31 -8.18
C THR A 23 6.64 -0.28 -6.77
N ALA A 24 5.55 0.47 -6.55
CA ALA A 24 4.75 0.45 -5.34
C ALA A 24 3.45 -0.33 -5.60
N LEU A 25 3.32 -1.51 -4.99
CA LEU A 25 2.15 -2.38 -5.11
C LEU A 25 1.18 -2.13 -3.96
N VAL A 26 -0.07 -1.78 -4.28
CA VAL A 26 -1.15 -1.65 -3.28
C VAL A 26 -2.00 -2.91 -3.30
N VAL A 27 -2.03 -3.61 -2.17
CA VAL A 27 -2.86 -4.79 -1.93
C VAL A 27 -3.93 -4.42 -0.92
N GLY A 28 -5.10 -4.04 -1.43
CA GLY A 28 -6.18 -3.48 -0.63
C GLY A 28 -7.56 -4.04 -0.96
N ASP A 29 -8.55 -3.43 -0.34
CA ASP A 29 -9.96 -3.75 -0.54
C ASP A 29 -10.72 -2.64 -1.31
N SER A 30 -11.98 -2.42 -0.97
CA SER A 30 -12.85 -1.45 -1.64
C SER A 30 -12.41 0.01 -1.47
N ILE A 31 -11.73 0.35 -0.38
CA ILE A 31 -11.27 1.72 -0.13
C ILE A 31 -10.16 2.08 -1.13
N SER A 32 -9.20 1.20 -1.31
CA SER A 32 -8.11 1.40 -2.28
C SER A 32 -8.54 1.14 -3.73
N ALA A 33 -9.60 0.35 -3.95
CA ALA A 33 -10.21 0.14 -5.26
C ALA A 33 -11.11 1.30 -5.72
N ALA A 34 -11.25 2.35 -4.92
CA ALA A 34 -12.11 3.51 -5.19
C ALA A 34 -13.60 3.14 -5.38
N PHE A 35 -14.14 2.25 -4.54
CA PHE A 35 -15.53 1.78 -4.64
C PHE A 35 -16.52 2.95 -4.67
N GLY A 36 -17.43 2.93 -5.64
CA GLY A 36 -18.45 3.97 -5.83
C GLY A 36 -17.95 5.28 -6.46
N LEU A 37 -16.68 5.31 -6.90
CA LEU A 37 -16.04 6.45 -7.54
C LEU A 37 -15.46 6.05 -8.89
N GLU A 38 -15.14 7.04 -9.73
CA GLU A 38 -14.24 6.82 -10.85
C GLU A 38 -12.83 6.51 -10.32
N THR A 39 -12.14 5.56 -10.92
CA THR A 39 -10.79 5.13 -10.47
C THR A 39 -9.81 6.31 -10.37
N SER A 40 -9.93 7.29 -11.27
CA SER A 40 -9.10 8.51 -11.28
C SER A 40 -9.31 9.42 -10.05
N GLN A 41 -10.40 9.23 -9.32
CA GLN A 41 -10.69 9.99 -8.09
C GLN A 41 -10.10 9.32 -6.83
N GLY A 42 -9.74 8.02 -6.91
CA GLY A 42 -9.25 7.26 -5.76
C GLY A 42 -7.87 7.68 -5.29
N TRP A 43 -7.60 7.53 -3.98
CA TRP A 43 -6.33 7.93 -3.36
C TRP A 43 -5.10 7.26 -4.00
N VAL A 44 -5.24 6.03 -4.51
CA VAL A 44 -4.13 5.31 -5.17
C VAL A 44 -3.77 5.97 -6.50
N HIS A 45 -4.75 6.47 -7.27
CA HIS A 45 -4.48 7.25 -8.48
C HIS A 45 -3.84 8.60 -8.14
N LEU A 46 -4.35 9.27 -7.10
CA LEU A 46 -3.76 10.52 -6.60
C LEU A 46 -2.33 10.32 -6.08
N LEU A 47 -2.01 9.13 -5.56
CA LEU A 47 -0.65 8.78 -5.18
C LEU A 47 0.29 8.77 -6.39
N GLN A 48 -0.12 8.16 -7.51
CA GLN A 48 0.69 8.20 -8.73
C GLN A 48 0.94 9.65 -9.18
N GLN A 49 -0.10 10.48 -9.21
CA GLN A 49 0.06 11.90 -9.57
C GLN A 49 1.04 12.62 -8.63
N ARG A 50 0.96 12.39 -7.32
CA ARG A 50 1.88 12.99 -6.34
C ARG A 50 3.33 12.53 -6.54
N LEU A 51 3.54 11.27 -6.92
CA LEU A 51 4.87 10.75 -7.23
C LEU A 51 5.44 11.40 -8.49
N ASP A 52 4.62 11.51 -9.55
CA ASP A 52 5.00 12.14 -10.81
C ASP A 52 5.37 13.63 -10.60
N ASP A 53 4.54 14.37 -9.85
CA ASP A 53 4.76 15.78 -9.52
C ASP A 53 6.00 16.00 -8.61
N GLY A 54 6.31 15.03 -7.77
CA GLY A 54 7.45 15.04 -6.83
C GLY A 54 8.75 14.52 -7.42
N GLU A 55 8.78 14.19 -8.72
CA GLU A 55 9.93 13.59 -9.41
C GLU A 55 10.43 12.28 -8.76
N HIS A 56 9.52 11.53 -8.11
CA HIS A 56 9.80 10.19 -7.61
C HIS A 56 9.61 9.18 -8.74
N ASP A 57 10.67 8.47 -9.09
CA ASP A 57 10.63 7.47 -10.17
C ASP A 57 10.00 6.16 -9.69
N TYR A 58 8.69 6.21 -9.43
CA TYR A 58 7.87 5.08 -8.98
C TYR A 58 6.59 4.92 -9.79
N ARG A 59 6.30 3.67 -10.16
CA ARG A 59 5.01 3.26 -10.73
C ARG A 59 4.14 2.66 -9.64
N VAL A 60 2.90 3.10 -9.51
CA VAL A 60 1.91 2.51 -8.59
C VAL A 60 1.09 1.44 -9.31
N VAL A 61 1.08 0.23 -8.75
CA VAL A 61 0.21 -0.87 -9.18
C VAL A 61 -0.89 -1.05 -8.15
N ASN A 62 -2.14 -0.76 -8.54
CA ASN A 62 -3.29 -0.97 -7.68
C ASN A 62 -3.88 -2.37 -7.92
N ALA A 63 -3.58 -3.30 -7.03
CA ALA A 63 -4.12 -4.66 -7.04
C ALA A 63 -5.25 -4.84 -6.02
N SER A 64 -5.96 -3.77 -5.65
CA SER A 64 -7.05 -3.82 -4.68
C SER A 64 -8.32 -4.41 -5.27
N ILE A 65 -9.06 -5.20 -4.47
CA ILE A 65 -10.30 -5.87 -4.86
C ILE A 65 -11.39 -5.55 -3.84
N SER A 66 -12.49 -4.93 -4.31
CA SER A 66 -13.65 -4.63 -3.45
C SER A 66 -14.18 -5.87 -2.73
N GLY A 67 -14.35 -5.76 -1.41
CA GLY A 67 -14.84 -6.85 -0.57
C GLY A 67 -13.77 -7.87 -0.16
N ASP A 68 -12.52 -7.69 -0.57
CA ASP A 68 -11.44 -8.61 -0.21
C ASP A 68 -11.15 -8.60 1.30
N THR A 69 -10.69 -9.74 1.80
CA THR A 69 -10.29 -9.95 3.19
C THR A 69 -8.78 -10.13 3.28
N SER A 70 -8.25 -10.11 4.49
CA SER A 70 -6.84 -10.44 4.71
C SER A 70 -6.47 -11.85 4.18
N ALA A 71 -7.40 -12.80 4.24
CA ALA A 71 -7.20 -14.15 3.68
C ALA A 71 -7.16 -14.13 2.15
N GLY A 72 -8.01 -13.35 1.49
CA GLY A 72 -8.01 -13.19 0.03
C GLY A 72 -6.72 -12.52 -0.46
N GLY A 73 -6.33 -11.42 0.19
CA GLY A 73 -5.07 -10.73 -0.10
C GLY A 73 -3.86 -11.64 0.04
N LEU A 74 -3.78 -12.40 1.15
CA LEU A 74 -2.72 -13.38 1.39
C LEU A 74 -2.65 -14.44 0.28
N ALA A 75 -3.80 -14.95 -0.16
CA ALA A 75 -3.85 -16.01 -1.18
C ALA A 75 -3.32 -15.54 -2.55
N ARG A 76 -3.52 -14.27 -2.91
CA ARG A 76 -3.09 -13.73 -4.21
C ARG A 76 -1.73 -13.03 -4.18
N LEU A 77 -1.21 -12.70 -2.99
CA LEU A 77 0.06 -11.97 -2.85
C LEU A 77 1.26 -12.64 -3.53
N PRO A 78 1.48 -13.98 -3.46
CA PRO A 78 2.62 -14.60 -4.13
C PRO A 78 2.66 -14.36 -5.65
N ALA A 79 1.50 -14.42 -6.32
CA ALA A 79 1.40 -14.14 -7.74
C ALA A 79 1.71 -12.66 -8.04
N LEU A 80 1.19 -11.74 -7.23
CA LEU A 80 1.43 -10.30 -7.39
C LEU A 80 2.92 -9.93 -7.17
N LEU A 81 3.57 -10.52 -6.18
CA LEU A 81 5.00 -10.32 -5.94
C LEU A 81 5.83 -10.79 -7.14
N SER A 82 5.52 -11.99 -7.67
CA SER A 82 6.22 -12.53 -8.84
C SER A 82 5.95 -11.76 -10.13
N GLU A 83 4.75 -11.20 -10.31
CA GLU A 83 4.38 -10.48 -11.53
C GLU A 83 4.95 -9.06 -11.58
N HIS A 84 4.98 -8.40 -10.43
CA HIS A 84 5.27 -6.96 -10.37
C HIS A 84 6.64 -6.64 -9.78
N GLU A 85 7.30 -7.59 -9.11
CA GLU A 85 8.60 -7.42 -8.44
C GLU A 85 8.70 -6.08 -7.70
N PRO A 86 7.76 -5.80 -6.73
CA PRO A 86 7.62 -4.48 -6.15
C PRO A 86 8.76 -4.14 -5.18
N ASP A 87 9.21 -2.88 -5.17
CA ASP A 87 10.13 -2.34 -4.17
C ASP A 87 9.40 -1.97 -2.87
N ILE A 88 8.09 -1.67 -2.98
CA ILE A 88 7.23 -1.33 -1.85
C ILE A 88 5.90 -2.06 -1.98
N VAL A 89 5.47 -2.71 -0.90
CA VAL A 89 4.12 -3.29 -0.77
C VAL A 89 3.34 -2.51 0.28
N ILE A 90 2.19 -1.95 -0.12
CA ILE A 90 1.26 -1.25 0.76
C ILE A 90 0.08 -2.18 1.01
N ILE A 91 -0.10 -2.61 2.27
CA ILE A 91 -1.16 -3.53 2.68
C ILE A 91 -2.29 -2.73 3.32
N GLU A 92 -3.46 -2.72 2.66
CA GLU A 92 -4.70 -2.06 3.11
C GLU A 92 -5.81 -3.11 3.18
N LEU A 93 -5.77 -3.98 4.19
CA LEU A 93 -6.72 -5.09 4.37
C LEU A 93 -7.07 -5.27 5.85
N GLY A 94 -8.22 -5.86 6.07
CA GLY A 94 -8.77 -6.14 7.40
C GLY A 94 -10.13 -5.52 7.65
N GLY A 95 -10.49 -4.47 6.90
CA GLY A 95 -11.81 -3.85 6.99
C GLY A 95 -12.94 -4.87 6.86
N ASN A 96 -12.89 -5.70 5.82
CA ASN A 96 -13.88 -6.75 5.59
C ASN A 96 -13.82 -7.90 6.61
N ASP A 97 -12.64 -8.22 7.13
CA ASP A 97 -12.50 -9.18 8.25
C ASP A 97 -13.27 -8.67 9.47
N GLY A 98 -13.04 -7.40 9.82
CA GLY A 98 -13.69 -6.77 10.95
C GLY A 98 -15.20 -6.65 10.81
N LEU A 99 -15.70 -6.16 9.69
CA LEU A 99 -17.13 -6.03 9.41
C LEU A 99 -17.87 -7.37 9.39
N ARG A 100 -17.19 -8.45 9.04
CA ARG A 100 -17.75 -9.82 9.08
C ARG A 100 -17.54 -10.51 10.42
N GLY A 101 -17.00 -9.82 11.43
CA GLY A 101 -16.79 -10.37 12.77
C GLY A 101 -15.76 -11.51 12.83
N GLN A 102 -14.81 -11.54 11.89
CA GLN A 102 -13.77 -12.57 11.90
C GLN A 102 -12.83 -12.40 13.10
N PRO A 103 -12.25 -13.49 13.62
CA PRO A 103 -11.36 -13.39 14.78
C PRO A 103 -10.12 -12.50 14.51
N PRO A 104 -9.82 -11.49 15.35
CA PRO A 104 -8.64 -10.64 15.19
C PRO A 104 -7.33 -11.43 15.12
N ALA A 105 -7.25 -12.58 15.79
CA ALA A 105 -6.08 -13.46 15.71
C ALA A 105 -5.87 -14.05 14.30
N GLN A 106 -6.95 -14.22 13.50
CA GLN A 106 -6.84 -14.64 12.10
C GLN A 106 -6.26 -13.50 11.25
N LEU A 107 -6.80 -12.29 11.41
CA LEU A 107 -6.29 -11.09 10.76
C LEU A 107 -4.80 -10.91 11.04
N LYS A 108 -4.40 -11.02 12.32
CA LYS A 108 -2.99 -10.90 12.73
C LYS A 108 -2.09 -11.88 11.97
N ARG A 109 -2.46 -13.17 11.92
CA ARG A 109 -1.68 -14.19 11.20
C ARG A 109 -1.57 -13.88 9.70
N ASN A 110 -2.67 -13.45 9.08
CA ASN A 110 -2.68 -13.16 7.65
C ASN A 110 -1.82 -11.93 7.32
N LEU A 111 -1.93 -10.86 8.12
CA LEU A 111 -1.10 -9.66 7.93
C LEU A 111 0.38 -9.96 8.15
N ALA A 112 0.74 -10.69 9.21
CA ALA A 112 2.11 -11.10 9.48
C ALA A 112 2.70 -11.90 8.31
N ALA A 113 1.96 -12.90 7.80
CA ALA A 113 2.41 -13.70 6.66
C ALA A 113 2.57 -12.85 5.38
N MET A 114 1.68 -11.87 5.13
CA MET A 114 1.85 -10.97 3.98
C MET A 114 3.09 -10.09 4.13
N VAL A 115 3.38 -9.59 5.33
CA VAL A 115 4.60 -8.81 5.58
C VAL A 115 5.84 -9.68 5.37
N GLU A 116 5.89 -10.88 5.93
CA GLU A 116 6.99 -11.83 5.76
C GLU A 116 7.26 -12.13 4.29
N MET A 117 6.23 -12.52 3.53
CA MET A 117 6.35 -12.81 2.10
C MET A 117 6.86 -11.61 1.30
N SER A 118 6.42 -10.40 1.64
CA SER A 118 6.87 -9.18 0.96
C SER A 118 8.32 -8.87 1.27
N GLN A 119 8.75 -9.03 2.53
CA GLN A 119 10.15 -8.86 2.94
C GLN A 119 11.07 -9.95 2.36
N GLU A 120 10.60 -11.20 2.23
CA GLU A 120 11.33 -12.28 1.55
C GLU A 120 11.51 -12.02 0.05
N ALA A 121 10.64 -11.19 -0.54
CA ALA A 121 10.75 -10.69 -1.91
C ALA A 121 11.53 -9.37 -2.00
N ASP A 122 12.31 -8.99 -0.98
CA ASP A 122 13.10 -7.76 -0.88
C ASP A 122 12.28 -6.45 -0.95
N ALA A 123 10.95 -6.51 -0.77
CA ALA A 123 10.10 -5.34 -0.75
C ALA A 123 10.03 -4.69 0.65
N ARG A 124 10.06 -3.36 0.71
CA ARG A 124 9.67 -2.59 1.89
C ARG A 124 8.16 -2.65 2.06
N VAL A 125 7.68 -2.71 3.29
CA VAL A 125 6.25 -2.86 3.56
C VAL A 125 5.72 -1.65 4.33
N LEU A 126 4.52 -1.19 3.96
CA LEU A 126 3.72 -0.23 4.72
C LEU A 126 2.36 -0.85 5.04
N ILE A 127 1.97 -0.84 6.31
CA ILE A 127 0.63 -1.28 6.73
C ILE A 127 -0.27 -0.05 6.90
N LEU A 128 -1.49 -0.11 6.35
CA LEU A 128 -2.55 0.86 6.59
C LEU A 128 -3.57 0.25 7.56
N GLY A 129 -3.60 0.78 8.78
CA GLY A 129 -4.46 0.31 9.86
C GLY A 129 -5.91 0.75 9.69
N MET A 130 -6.81 -0.04 10.28
CA MET A 130 -8.24 0.16 10.27
C MET A 130 -8.82 0.13 11.69
N LEU A 131 -9.90 0.86 11.91
CA LEU A 131 -10.70 0.80 13.13
C LEU A 131 -12.11 0.31 12.82
N MET A 132 -12.67 -0.45 13.73
CA MET A 132 -14.04 -0.94 13.59
C MET A 132 -15.05 -0.03 14.30
N PRO A 133 -16.27 0.08 13.74
CA PRO A 133 -17.34 0.84 14.38
C PRO A 133 -17.67 0.31 15.79
N PRO A 134 -18.00 1.18 16.74
CA PRO A 134 -18.17 0.81 18.16
C PRO A 134 -19.36 -0.12 18.43
N ASN A 135 -20.32 -0.20 17.50
CA ASN A 135 -21.48 -1.08 17.59
C ASN A 135 -21.12 -2.59 17.51
N LEU A 136 -19.91 -2.94 17.10
CA LEU A 136 -19.41 -4.32 17.12
C LEU A 136 -18.93 -4.77 18.52
N GLY A 137 -19.02 -3.88 19.51
CA GLY A 137 -18.69 -4.16 20.89
C GLY A 137 -17.21 -3.90 21.24
N LYS A 138 -17.01 -3.24 22.39
CA LYS A 138 -15.72 -2.74 22.86
C LYS A 138 -14.60 -3.80 22.83
N ARG A 139 -14.89 -5.02 23.36
CA ARG A 139 -13.90 -6.10 23.42
C ARG A 139 -13.35 -6.47 22.03
N TYR A 140 -14.24 -6.53 21.05
CA TYR A 140 -13.86 -6.88 19.68
C TYR A 140 -13.11 -5.76 19.01
N THR A 141 -13.63 -4.53 19.06
CA THR A 141 -13.03 -3.37 18.41
C THR A 141 -11.63 -3.05 18.96
N GLU A 142 -11.42 -3.19 20.29
CA GLU A 142 -10.10 -3.04 20.90
C GLU A 142 -9.13 -4.14 20.49
N ALA A 143 -9.59 -5.40 20.44
CA ALA A 143 -8.75 -6.51 20.00
C ALA A 143 -8.38 -6.39 18.52
N PHE A 144 -9.32 -5.93 17.68
CA PHE A 144 -9.09 -5.67 16.27
C PHE A 144 -8.07 -4.54 16.06
N ALA A 145 -8.25 -3.40 16.73
CA ALA A 145 -7.38 -2.24 16.58
C ALA A 145 -5.91 -2.52 16.97
N LYS A 146 -5.67 -3.45 17.92
CA LYS A 146 -4.33 -3.85 18.36
C LYS A 146 -3.56 -4.65 17.32
N VAL A 147 -4.24 -5.32 16.40
CA VAL A 147 -3.60 -6.21 15.42
C VAL A 147 -2.54 -5.45 14.60
N PHE A 148 -2.89 -4.29 14.07
CA PHE A 148 -2.01 -3.54 13.16
C PHE A 148 -0.72 -3.08 13.83
N PRO A 149 -0.74 -2.38 14.98
CA PRO A 149 0.49 -1.97 15.66
C PRO A 149 1.30 -3.17 16.19
N GLU A 150 0.67 -4.27 16.57
CA GLU A 150 1.39 -5.49 16.97
C GLU A 150 2.18 -6.06 15.78
N VAL A 151 1.53 -6.27 14.63
CA VAL A 151 2.21 -6.79 13.42
C VAL A 151 3.30 -5.83 12.95
N ALA A 152 3.02 -4.53 12.89
CA ALA A 152 4.00 -3.54 12.47
C ALA A 152 5.25 -3.55 13.37
N SER A 153 5.05 -3.64 14.69
CA SER A 153 6.14 -3.71 15.66
C SER A 153 6.92 -5.03 15.60
N GLU A 154 6.23 -6.16 15.45
CA GLU A 154 6.85 -7.49 15.40
C GLU A 154 7.76 -7.65 14.16
N HIS A 155 7.38 -7.03 13.03
CA HIS A 155 8.12 -7.13 11.78
C HIS A 155 8.95 -5.88 11.45
N ASN A 156 8.96 -4.88 12.34
CA ASN A 156 9.68 -3.63 12.17
C ASN A 156 9.35 -2.90 10.85
N VAL A 157 8.05 -2.77 10.55
CA VAL A 157 7.55 -2.06 9.38
C VAL A 157 6.73 -0.82 9.77
N PRO A 158 6.74 0.25 8.96
CA PRO A 158 5.92 1.43 9.21
C PRO A 158 4.43 1.12 9.16
N LEU A 159 3.67 1.91 9.93
CA LEU A 159 2.23 1.81 10.07
C LEU A 159 1.60 3.19 9.93
N VAL A 160 0.54 3.30 9.15
CA VAL A 160 -0.48 4.33 9.30
C VAL A 160 -1.51 3.80 10.28
N PRO A 161 -1.64 4.34 11.51
CA PRO A 161 -2.49 3.73 12.54
C PRO A 161 -3.96 3.62 12.16
N PHE A 162 -4.47 4.61 11.43
CA PHE A 162 -5.83 4.63 10.90
C PHE A 162 -5.89 5.37 9.57
N LEU A 163 -6.15 4.63 8.48
CA LEU A 163 -6.22 5.21 7.12
C LEU A 163 -7.29 6.31 7.02
N LEU A 164 -8.44 6.12 7.68
CA LEU A 164 -9.57 7.04 7.62
C LEU A 164 -9.53 8.13 8.72
N GLU A 165 -8.36 8.46 9.26
CA GLU A 165 -8.21 9.52 10.26
C GLU A 165 -8.65 10.87 9.68
N GLY A 166 -9.57 11.54 10.39
CA GLY A 166 -10.18 12.80 9.94
C GLY A 166 -11.19 12.67 8.80
N VAL A 167 -11.55 11.43 8.40
CA VAL A 167 -12.54 11.11 7.37
C VAL A 167 -13.72 10.34 7.97
N ALA A 168 -13.45 9.26 8.69
CA ALA A 168 -14.48 8.45 9.30
C ALA A 168 -15.36 9.27 10.25
N GLY A 169 -16.69 9.16 10.07
CA GLY A 169 -17.66 9.88 10.86
C GLY A 169 -17.88 11.35 10.47
N VAL A 170 -17.20 11.85 9.42
CA VAL A 170 -17.46 13.16 8.83
C VAL A 170 -18.48 12.99 7.69
N PRO A 171 -19.73 13.49 7.83
CA PRO A 171 -20.80 13.16 6.88
C PRO A 171 -20.51 13.51 5.41
N SER A 172 -19.79 14.61 5.14
CA SER A 172 -19.43 15.03 3.78
C SER A 172 -18.32 14.19 3.17
N MET A 173 -17.56 13.45 3.99
CA MET A 173 -16.41 12.64 3.56
C MET A 173 -16.74 11.14 3.44
N MET A 174 -17.96 10.72 3.83
CA MET A 174 -18.41 9.34 3.75
C MET A 174 -19.59 9.22 2.79
N GLN A 175 -19.60 8.15 1.98
CA GLN A 175 -20.75 7.80 1.15
C GLN A 175 -21.96 7.43 2.00
N GLY A 176 -23.14 7.26 1.39
CA GLY A 176 -24.37 6.98 2.11
C GLY A 176 -24.37 5.70 2.95
N ASP A 177 -23.46 4.78 2.66
CA ASP A 177 -23.27 3.53 3.42
C ASP A 177 -22.44 3.69 4.72
N GLN A 178 -21.84 4.87 4.93
CA GLN A 178 -20.98 5.19 6.08
C GLN A 178 -19.73 4.29 6.24
N VAL A 179 -19.35 3.60 5.17
CA VAL A 179 -18.19 2.70 5.10
C VAL A 179 -17.14 3.25 4.14
N HIS A 180 -17.59 3.69 2.95
CA HIS A 180 -16.71 4.12 1.89
C HIS A 180 -16.55 5.65 1.87
N PRO A 181 -15.31 6.15 1.73
CA PRO A 181 -15.04 7.59 1.57
C PRO A 181 -15.58 8.15 0.26
N THR A 182 -15.97 9.43 0.26
CA THR A 182 -16.34 10.18 -0.95
C THR A 182 -15.10 10.58 -1.77
N ALA A 183 -15.31 11.11 -2.98
CA ALA A 183 -14.23 11.67 -3.81
C ALA A 183 -13.48 12.81 -3.09
N GLU A 184 -14.20 13.65 -2.32
CA GLU A 184 -13.61 14.76 -1.56
C GLU A 184 -12.66 14.30 -0.45
N ALA A 185 -12.88 13.08 0.08
CA ALA A 185 -12.04 12.51 1.13
C ALA A 185 -10.71 11.93 0.61
N GLN A 186 -10.60 11.64 -0.68
CA GLN A 186 -9.48 10.86 -1.20
C GLN A 186 -8.11 11.55 -1.05
N SER A 187 -8.06 12.86 -1.19
CA SER A 187 -6.83 13.63 -0.93
C SER A 187 -6.39 13.51 0.54
N LYS A 188 -7.35 13.47 1.48
CA LYS A 188 -7.06 13.30 2.91
C LYS A 188 -6.53 11.89 3.21
N LEU A 189 -7.06 10.84 2.55
CA LEU A 189 -6.52 9.49 2.64
C LEU A 189 -5.06 9.47 2.16
N LEU A 190 -4.80 10.07 1.00
CA LEU A 190 -3.43 10.17 0.48
C LEU A 190 -2.50 10.89 1.47
N ASP A 191 -2.93 11.99 2.09
CA ASP A 191 -2.11 12.71 3.08
C ASP A 191 -1.82 11.85 4.32
N ASN A 192 -2.79 11.04 4.77
CA ASN A 192 -2.60 10.11 5.87
C ASN A 192 -1.55 9.03 5.54
N VAL A 193 -1.54 8.54 4.29
CA VAL A 193 -0.57 7.54 3.80
C VAL A 193 0.81 8.16 3.59
N TRP A 194 0.86 9.38 3.03
CA TRP A 194 2.08 10.01 2.56
C TRP A 194 3.15 10.16 3.64
N SER A 195 2.76 10.52 4.86
CA SER A 195 3.70 10.74 5.97
C SER A 195 4.54 9.49 6.31
N ALA A 196 3.96 8.30 6.12
CA ALA A 196 4.63 7.03 6.39
C ALA A 196 5.26 6.42 5.12
N LEU A 197 4.74 6.75 3.94
CA LEU A 197 5.21 6.23 2.66
C LEU A 197 6.46 6.98 2.16
N ASN A 198 6.48 8.31 2.25
CA ASN A 198 7.56 9.13 1.70
C ASN A 198 8.97 8.72 2.17
N PRO A 199 9.21 8.32 3.43
CA PRO A 199 10.52 7.82 3.86
C PRO A 199 10.91 6.47 3.24
N LEU A 200 10.00 5.79 2.57
CA LEU A 200 10.23 4.51 1.88
C LEU A 200 10.54 4.68 0.39
N LEU A 201 10.37 5.86 -0.18
CA LEU A 201 10.70 6.19 -1.58
C LEU A 201 12.21 6.54 -1.74
#